data_0ba50771adcd65019e8c8e8df0355b33
#
_entry.id   0ba50771adcd65019e8c8e8df0355b33
#
_cell.length_a   1.000
_cell.length_b   1.000
_cell.length_c   1.000
_cell.angle_alpha   90.00
_cell.angle_beta   90.00
_cell.angle_gamma   90.00
#
_symmetry.space_group_name_H-M   'P 1'
#
loop_
_entity.id
_entity.type
_entity.pdbx_description
1 polymer ?
#
loop_
_entity_poly.entity_id
_entity_poly.type
_entity_poly.pdbx_seq_one_letter_code
_entity_poly.pdbx_strand_id
1 'polypeptide(L)'
;IEKSVEKMLKEEEAFGIKDFKTYQKFGEEVYKIRENVLKNIKSLKSKNKIIIGYGAPAKATTALNFFSIKNDTISFIIDDNPLKVNKFVPGTGIKIRSINTIKKKQKCILVLAWNMFDEIRNNNQKISSNFFNIRDLYDKDFIKKFF
;
A
#
# COMPACT_ATOMS: atom_id res chain seq x y z
N ILE A 1 21.05 -5.21 -33.73
CA ILE A 1 20.50 -5.05 -32.36
C ILE A 1 21.28 -3.92 -31.70
N GLU A 2 20.59 -2.98 -31.05
CA GLU A 2 21.25 -1.88 -30.34
C GLU A 2 22.06 -2.38 -29.15
N LYS A 3 23.23 -1.77 -28.89
CA LYS A 3 24.10 -2.13 -27.74
C LYS A 3 23.37 -2.09 -26.39
N SER A 4 22.37 -1.25 -26.24
CA SER A 4 21.51 -1.17 -25.07
C SER A 4 20.70 -2.46 -24.85
N VAL A 5 20.19 -3.07 -25.90
CA VAL A 5 19.44 -4.33 -25.85
C VAL A 5 20.37 -5.49 -25.48
N GLU A 6 21.57 -5.55 -26.08
CA GLU A 6 22.57 -6.59 -25.75
C GLU A 6 23.00 -6.50 -24.27
N LYS A 7 23.17 -5.29 -23.76
CA LYS A 7 23.48 -5.06 -22.34
C LYS A 7 22.36 -5.57 -21.43
N MET A 8 21.11 -5.22 -21.73
CA MET A 8 19.94 -5.64 -20.96
C MET A 8 19.79 -7.16 -20.96
N LEU A 9 19.95 -7.81 -22.12
CA LEU A 9 19.87 -9.27 -22.21
C LEU A 9 20.94 -9.96 -21.33
N LYS A 10 22.16 -9.42 -21.27
CA LYS A 10 23.22 -9.96 -20.40
C LYS A 10 22.87 -9.75 -18.91
N GLU A 11 22.32 -8.60 -18.54
CA GLU A 11 21.89 -8.31 -17.17
C GLU A 11 20.76 -9.26 -16.75
N GLU A 12 19.76 -9.49 -17.61
CA GLU A 12 18.67 -10.43 -17.36
C GLU A 12 19.16 -11.87 -17.24
N GLU A 13 20.11 -12.29 -18.09
CA GLU A 13 20.70 -13.63 -18.01
C GLU A 13 21.52 -13.81 -16.73
N ALA A 14 22.31 -12.80 -16.34
CA ALA A 14 23.07 -12.81 -15.09
C ALA A 14 22.16 -12.82 -13.86
N PHE A 15 20.99 -12.17 -13.93
CA PHE A 15 19.95 -12.22 -12.89
C PHE A 15 19.27 -13.60 -12.80
N GLY A 16 19.37 -14.42 -13.83
CA GLY A 16 18.79 -15.76 -13.88
C GLY A 16 17.29 -15.78 -14.17
N ILE A 17 16.79 -14.90 -15.05
CA ILE A 17 15.35 -14.84 -15.39
C ILE A 17 14.81 -16.11 -16.03
N LYS A 18 15.68 -16.99 -16.55
CA LYS A 18 15.33 -18.31 -17.09
C LYS A 18 15.34 -19.40 -16.02
N ASP A 19 15.84 -19.11 -14.81
CA ASP A 19 15.96 -20.10 -13.74
C ASP A 19 14.69 -20.10 -12.87
N PHE A 20 14.04 -21.25 -12.75
CA PHE A 20 12.88 -21.44 -11.88
C PHE A 20 13.12 -21.04 -10.42
N LYS A 21 14.34 -21.26 -9.90
CA LYS A 21 14.73 -20.88 -8.54
C LYS A 21 14.63 -19.37 -8.29
N THR A 22 14.87 -18.54 -9.31
CA THR A 22 14.72 -17.09 -9.21
C THR A 22 13.27 -16.71 -8.89
N TYR A 23 12.32 -17.33 -9.56
CA TYR A 23 10.89 -17.10 -9.33
C TYR A 23 10.39 -17.70 -8.01
N GLN A 24 10.94 -18.84 -7.62
CA GLN A 24 10.64 -19.43 -6.30
C GLN A 24 11.04 -18.49 -5.17
N LYS A 25 12.29 -17.96 -5.20
CA LYS A 25 12.78 -16.98 -4.22
C LYS A 25 11.92 -15.72 -4.21
N PHE A 26 11.57 -15.20 -5.39
CA PHE A 26 10.67 -14.05 -5.49
C PHE A 26 9.33 -14.32 -4.80
N GLY A 27 8.72 -15.48 -5.05
CA GLY A 27 7.48 -15.88 -4.38
C GLY A 27 7.63 -15.93 -2.85
N GLU A 28 8.69 -16.52 -2.33
CA GLU A 28 8.99 -16.58 -0.90
C GLU A 28 9.12 -15.18 -0.28
N GLU A 29 9.80 -14.25 -0.96
CA GLU A 29 9.93 -12.86 -0.51
C GLU A 29 8.59 -12.12 -0.48
N VAL A 30 7.75 -12.32 -1.49
CA VAL A 30 6.39 -11.74 -1.53
C VAL A 30 5.55 -12.24 -0.34
N TYR A 31 5.64 -13.50 0.04
CA TYR A 31 4.95 -14.01 1.23
C TYR A 31 5.54 -13.47 2.54
N LYS A 32 6.85 -13.28 2.65
CA LYS A 32 7.47 -12.60 3.80
C LYS A 32 6.97 -11.16 3.95
N ILE A 33 6.85 -10.44 2.84
CA ILE A 33 6.25 -9.09 2.82
C ILE A 33 4.82 -9.15 3.36
N ARG A 34 4.01 -10.11 2.92
CA ARG A 34 2.65 -10.28 3.41
C ARG A 34 2.60 -10.50 4.92
N GLU A 35 3.46 -11.34 5.46
CA GLU A 35 3.54 -11.58 6.91
C GLU A 35 3.89 -10.31 7.68
N ASN A 36 4.87 -9.53 7.20
CA ASN A 36 5.25 -8.26 7.82
C ASN A 36 4.08 -7.26 7.82
N VAL A 37 3.39 -7.12 6.69
CA VAL A 37 2.21 -6.25 6.57
C VAL A 37 1.14 -6.64 7.59
N LEU A 38 0.79 -7.92 7.66
CA LEU A 38 -0.24 -8.41 8.60
C LEU A 38 0.16 -8.18 10.06
N LYS A 39 1.44 -8.42 10.40
CA LYS A 39 1.98 -8.15 11.74
C LYS A 39 1.90 -6.67 12.10
N ASN A 40 2.31 -5.79 11.20
CA ASN A 40 2.30 -4.35 11.41
C ASN A 40 0.86 -3.80 11.52
N ILE A 41 -0.06 -4.25 10.69
CA ILE A 41 -1.50 -3.94 10.79
C ILE A 41 -2.07 -4.37 12.13
N LYS A 42 -1.80 -5.60 12.58
CA LYS A 42 -2.24 -6.09 13.88
C LYS A 42 -1.71 -5.20 15.01
N SER A 43 -0.46 -4.78 14.96
CA SER A 43 0.14 -3.88 15.94
C SER A 43 -0.48 -2.48 15.92
N LEU A 44 -0.83 -1.94 14.77
CA LEU A 44 -1.57 -0.68 14.67
C LEU A 44 -2.95 -0.78 15.30
N LYS A 45 -3.67 -1.86 15.04
CA LYS A 45 -5.00 -2.12 15.64
C LYS A 45 -4.93 -2.25 17.16
N SER A 46 -3.95 -2.97 17.70
CA SER A 46 -3.77 -3.11 19.16
C SER A 46 -3.47 -1.80 19.89
N LYS A 47 -2.89 -0.83 19.18
CA LYS A 47 -2.68 0.55 19.68
C LYS A 47 -3.91 1.47 19.49
N ASN A 48 -5.09 0.92 19.18
CA ASN A 48 -6.33 1.66 18.89
C ASN A 48 -6.16 2.74 17.80
N LYS A 49 -5.32 2.48 16.81
CA LYS A 49 -5.14 3.37 15.67
C LYS A 49 -6.21 3.09 14.62
N ILE A 50 -7.07 4.06 14.37
CA ILE A 50 -7.97 4.02 13.23
C ILE A 50 -7.17 4.29 11.97
N ILE A 51 -7.19 3.35 11.05
CA ILE A 51 -6.49 3.45 9.76
C ILE A 51 -7.49 3.91 8.70
N ILE A 52 -7.13 4.97 8.00
CA ILE A 52 -7.85 5.46 6.82
C ILE A 52 -6.93 5.30 5.61
N GLY A 53 -7.44 4.77 4.51
CA GLY A 53 -6.71 4.69 3.26
C GLY A 53 -6.76 6.00 2.46
N TYR A 54 -5.75 6.25 1.63
CA TYR A 54 -5.78 7.32 0.64
C TYR A 54 -5.36 6.78 -0.74
N GLY A 55 -6.23 6.99 -1.73
CA GLY A 55 -6.11 6.51 -3.10
C GLY A 55 -6.65 5.08 -3.28
N ALA A 56 -7.51 4.90 -4.26
CA ALA A 56 -8.07 3.59 -4.65
C ALA A 56 -7.73 3.25 -6.12
N PRO A 57 -6.43 3.19 -6.52
CA PRO A 57 -6.04 2.72 -7.84
C PRO A 57 -6.22 1.19 -7.95
N ALA A 58 -6.23 0.65 -9.17
CA ALA A 58 -6.35 -0.79 -9.41
C ALA A 58 -5.32 -1.62 -8.62
N LYS A 59 -4.07 -1.18 -8.59
CA LYS A 59 -3.00 -1.83 -7.82
C LYS A 59 -3.26 -1.90 -6.31
N ALA A 60 -3.97 -0.92 -5.74
CA ALA A 60 -4.38 -0.97 -4.34
C ALA A 60 -5.40 -2.09 -4.10
N THR A 61 -6.33 -2.32 -5.02
CA THR A 61 -7.28 -3.44 -4.93
C THR A 61 -6.55 -4.78 -4.87
N THR A 62 -5.55 -4.98 -5.74
CA THR A 62 -4.72 -6.20 -5.73
C THR A 62 -3.97 -6.35 -4.40
N ALA A 63 -3.31 -5.30 -3.93
CA ALA A 63 -2.54 -5.33 -2.68
C ALA A 63 -3.44 -5.61 -1.45
N LEU A 64 -4.58 -4.91 -1.33
CA LEU A 64 -5.51 -5.09 -0.22
C LEU A 64 -6.07 -6.52 -0.16
N ASN A 65 -6.45 -7.09 -1.32
CA ASN A 65 -6.92 -8.48 -1.37
C ASN A 65 -5.79 -9.47 -1.03
N PHE A 66 -4.59 -9.28 -1.58
CA PHE A 66 -3.44 -10.14 -1.27
C PHE A 66 -3.07 -10.11 0.22
N PHE A 67 -3.09 -8.94 0.84
CA PHE A 67 -2.84 -8.78 2.28
C PHE A 67 -4.06 -9.07 3.15
N SER A 68 -5.19 -9.46 2.57
CA SER A 68 -6.44 -9.71 3.30
C SER A 68 -6.90 -8.51 4.15
N ILE A 69 -6.61 -7.29 3.71
CA ILE A 69 -7.01 -6.04 4.36
C ILE A 69 -8.43 -5.69 3.93
N LYS A 70 -9.35 -5.61 4.89
CA LYS A 70 -10.77 -5.37 4.67
C LYS A 70 -11.28 -4.17 5.49
N ASN A 71 -12.58 -3.95 5.46
CA ASN A 71 -13.27 -2.86 6.17
C ASN A 71 -13.20 -2.94 7.71
N ASP A 72 -12.83 -4.08 8.27
CA ASP A 72 -12.50 -4.24 9.70
C ASP A 72 -11.12 -3.67 10.06
N THR A 73 -10.29 -3.40 9.06
CA THR A 73 -8.93 -2.91 9.20
C THR A 73 -8.78 -1.45 8.74
N ILE A 74 -9.27 -1.14 7.55
CA ILE A 74 -9.34 0.22 7.01
C ILE A 74 -10.79 0.67 7.05
N SER A 75 -11.08 1.74 7.80
CA SER A 75 -12.45 2.22 7.99
C SER A 75 -13.08 2.71 6.69
N PHE A 76 -12.33 3.41 5.87
CA PHE A 76 -12.68 3.85 4.53
C PHE A 76 -11.44 4.33 3.78
N ILE A 77 -11.57 4.54 2.48
CA ILE A 77 -10.50 5.09 1.63
C ILE A 77 -10.96 6.44 1.08
N ILE A 78 -10.08 7.43 1.11
CA ILE A 78 -10.25 8.71 0.43
C ILE A 78 -9.76 8.55 -1.01
N ASP A 79 -10.55 9.03 -1.98
CA ASP A 79 -10.10 9.13 -3.37
C ASP A 79 -10.65 10.44 -3.97
N ASP A 80 -9.81 11.14 -4.72
CA ASP A 80 -10.14 12.45 -5.31
C ASP A 80 -10.99 12.31 -6.57
N ASN A 81 -11.10 11.09 -7.13
CA ASN A 81 -11.92 10.84 -8.30
C ASN A 81 -13.40 10.71 -7.91
N PRO A 82 -14.26 11.67 -8.33
CA PRO A 82 -15.68 11.65 -7.97
C PRO A 82 -16.43 10.42 -8.46
N LEU A 83 -15.96 9.79 -9.55
CA LEU A 83 -16.55 8.56 -10.09
C LEU A 83 -16.38 7.34 -9.20
N LYS A 84 -15.45 7.37 -8.24
CA LYS A 84 -15.21 6.30 -7.27
C LYS A 84 -15.91 6.56 -5.93
N VAL A 85 -16.22 7.80 -5.62
CA VAL A 85 -16.86 8.18 -4.35
C VAL A 85 -18.19 7.44 -4.18
N ASN A 86 -18.46 6.98 -2.95
CA ASN A 86 -19.59 6.14 -2.56
C ASN A 86 -19.60 4.71 -3.12
N LYS A 87 -18.58 4.30 -3.88
CA LYS A 87 -18.38 2.91 -4.27
C LYS A 87 -17.53 2.15 -3.23
N PHE A 88 -17.34 0.88 -3.47
CA PHE A 88 -16.52 0.01 -2.64
C PHE A 88 -15.32 -0.52 -3.43
N VAL A 89 -14.20 -0.72 -2.72
CA VAL A 89 -13.05 -1.43 -3.32
C VAL A 89 -13.42 -2.92 -3.46
N PRO A 90 -13.35 -3.48 -4.67
CA PRO A 90 -13.74 -4.86 -4.92
C PRO A 90 -13.04 -5.86 -4.00
N GLY A 91 -13.78 -6.85 -3.48
CA GLY A 91 -13.26 -7.91 -2.63
C GLY A 91 -12.95 -7.52 -1.18
N THR A 92 -13.04 -6.23 -0.80
CA THR A 92 -12.61 -5.76 0.53
C THR A 92 -13.73 -5.25 1.42
N GLY A 93 -14.85 -4.81 0.85
CA GLY A 93 -15.94 -4.14 1.56
C GLY A 93 -15.59 -2.72 2.05
N ILE A 94 -14.43 -2.16 1.68
CA ILE A 94 -14.00 -0.83 2.10
C ILE A 94 -14.68 0.22 1.23
N LYS A 95 -15.41 1.14 1.87
CA LYS A 95 -16.10 2.23 1.19
C LYS A 95 -15.13 3.34 0.78
N ILE A 96 -15.31 3.88 -0.41
CA ILE A 96 -14.57 5.05 -0.90
C ILE A 96 -15.35 6.31 -0.57
N ARG A 97 -14.68 7.33 -0.03
CA ARG A 97 -15.26 8.61 0.37
C ARG A 97 -14.50 9.78 -0.26
N SER A 98 -15.19 10.90 -0.44
CA SER A 98 -14.54 12.17 -0.79
C SER A 98 -13.73 12.70 0.40
N ILE A 99 -12.65 13.41 0.12
CA ILE A 99 -11.85 14.13 1.11
C ILE A 99 -12.68 15.12 1.93
N ASN A 100 -13.73 15.70 1.33
CA ASN A 100 -14.63 16.65 1.99
C ASN A 100 -15.41 16.05 3.16
N THR A 101 -15.43 14.72 3.31
CA THR A 101 -16.05 14.05 4.46
C THR A 101 -15.17 14.10 5.72
N ILE A 102 -13.92 14.52 5.61
CA ILE A 102 -12.97 14.59 6.72
C ILE A 102 -13.16 15.91 7.49
N LYS A 103 -13.82 15.82 8.63
CA LYS A 103 -14.08 16.98 9.51
C LYS A 103 -13.02 17.18 10.60
N LYS A 104 -12.20 16.17 10.90
CA LYS A 104 -11.20 16.20 11.97
C LYS A 104 -9.90 15.58 11.47
N LYS A 105 -8.77 16.07 11.98
CA LYS A 105 -7.45 15.45 11.70
C LYS A 105 -7.47 13.96 12.05
N GLN A 106 -7.00 13.16 11.12
CA GLN A 106 -6.92 11.71 11.26
C GLN A 106 -5.59 11.31 11.91
N LYS A 107 -5.59 10.22 12.68
CA LYS A 107 -4.40 9.77 13.40
C LYS A 107 -3.45 8.96 12.53
N CYS A 108 -3.95 8.33 11.46
CA CYS A 108 -3.16 7.47 10.58
C CYS A 108 -3.77 7.42 9.19
N ILE A 109 -3.04 7.91 8.20
CA ILE A 109 -3.40 7.82 6.78
C ILE A 109 -2.43 6.85 6.10
N LEU A 110 -2.96 5.75 5.59
CA LEU A 110 -2.22 4.78 4.79
C LEU A 110 -2.40 5.08 3.31
N VAL A 111 -1.36 5.58 2.67
CA VAL A 111 -1.38 5.91 1.24
C VAL A 111 -1.23 4.64 0.41
N LEU A 112 -2.28 4.31 -0.35
CA LEU A 112 -2.35 3.14 -1.21
C LEU A 112 -1.91 3.46 -2.65
N ALA A 113 -1.96 4.72 -3.03
CA ALA A 113 -1.40 5.25 -4.28
C ALA A 113 0.10 5.56 -4.10
N TRP A 114 0.90 4.55 -3.78
CA TRP A 114 2.29 4.69 -3.32
C TRP A 114 3.23 5.48 -4.22
N ASN A 115 2.96 5.54 -5.55
CA ASN A 115 3.76 6.33 -6.48
C ASN A 115 3.57 7.84 -6.31
N MET A 116 2.45 8.26 -5.70
CA MET A 116 2.08 9.65 -5.47
C MET A 116 2.19 10.01 -3.98
N PHE A 117 2.95 9.25 -3.21
CA PHE A 117 3.00 9.39 -1.75
C PHE A 117 3.36 10.80 -1.30
N ASP A 118 4.44 11.35 -1.84
CA ASP A 118 4.94 12.67 -1.42
C ASP A 118 3.97 13.79 -1.82
N GLU A 119 3.39 13.72 -3.00
CA GLU A 119 2.37 14.67 -3.46
C GLU A 119 1.13 14.62 -2.55
N ILE A 120 0.60 13.42 -2.30
CA ILE A 120 -0.57 13.23 -1.43
C ILE A 120 -0.27 13.77 -0.03
N ARG A 121 0.87 13.43 0.55
CA ARG A 121 1.28 13.89 1.88
C ARG A 121 1.38 15.41 1.94
N ASN A 122 2.05 16.02 0.98
CA ASN A 122 2.29 17.47 0.99
C ASN A 122 1.01 18.28 0.80
N ASN A 123 0.12 17.82 -0.09
CA ASN A 123 -1.12 18.53 -0.39
C ASN A 123 -2.22 18.34 0.68
N ASN A 124 -2.06 17.37 1.59
CA ASN A 124 -3.12 16.97 2.50
C ASN A 124 -2.78 17.10 3.99
N GLN A 125 -1.84 17.96 4.36
CA GLN A 125 -1.42 18.20 5.75
C GLN A 125 -2.59 18.66 6.67
N LYS A 126 -3.65 19.16 6.08
CA LYS A 126 -4.87 19.59 6.81
C LYS A 126 -5.61 18.41 7.44
N ILE A 127 -5.57 17.23 6.80
CA ILE A 127 -6.33 16.05 7.25
C ILE A 127 -5.53 15.13 8.16
N SER A 128 -4.20 15.15 8.10
CA SER A 128 -3.31 14.42 9.00
C SER A 128 -1.89 15.01 8.99
N SER A 129 -1.14 14.74 10.06
CA SER A 129 0.31 14.88 10.09
C SER A 129 1.04 13.53 9.89
N ASN A 130 0.31 12.42 9.97
CA ASN A 130 0.86 11.06 9.95
C ASN A 130 0.38 10.31 8.69
N PHE A 131 1.17 10.41 7.64
CA PHE A 131 0.99 9.66 6.41
C PHE A 131 2.04 8.56 6.34
N PHE A 132 1.61 7.36 6.00
CA PHE A 132 2.44 6.19 5.78
C PHE A 132 2.20 5.65 4.38
N ASN A 133 3.28 5.29 3.70
CA ASN A 133 3.17 4.56 2.46
C ASN A 133 2.80 3.10 2.79
N ILE A 134 1.93 2.45 2.00
CA ILE A 134 1.64 1.03 2.21
C ILE A 134 2.92 0.17 2.17
N ARG A 135 3.93 0.61 1.42
CA ARG A 135 5.23 -0.06 1.33
C ARG A 135 6.03 0.02 2.63
N ASP A 136 5.80 1.02 3.49
CA ASP A 136 6.45 1.10 4.80
C ASP A 136 6.09 -0.10 5.68
N LEU A 137 4.88 -0.66 5.49
CA LEU A 137 4.43 -1.86 6.20
C LEU A 137 5.21 -3.14 5.81
N TYR A 138 6.02 -3.11 4.75
CA TYR A 138 6.88 -4.23 4.34
C TYR A 138 8.04 -4.42 5.31
N ASP A 139 8.45 -3.35 6.00
CA ASP A 139 9.51 -3.37 6.99
C ASP A 139 9.04 -4.04 8.29
N LYS A 140 9.76 -5.07 8.72
CA LYS A 140 9.48 -5.77 9.98
C LYS A 140 9.57 -4.87 11.22
N ASP A 141 10.34 -3.79 11.15
CA ASP A 141 10.57 -2.84 12.23
C ASP A 141 9.74 -1.55 12.10
N PHE A 142 8.76 -1.52 11.20
CA PHE A 142 7.89 -0.37 10.96
C PHE A 142 7.34 0.27 12.24
N ILE A 143 6.80 -0.56 13.15
CA ILE A 143 6.20 -0.06 14.40
C ILE A 143 7.23 0.64 15.29
N LYS A 144 8.47 0.16 15.34
CA LYS A 144 9.54 0.79 16.13
C LYS A 144 10.01 2.13 15.55
N LYS A 145 9.92 2.26 14.21
CA LYS A 145 10.37 3.47 13.50
C LYS A 145 9.35 4.61 13.57
N PHE A 146 8.07 4.30 13.62
CA PHE A 146 7.00 5.30 13.47
C PHE A 146 6.12 5.47 14.71
N PHE A 147 6.23 4.61 15.72
CA PHE A 147 5.41 4.61 16.94
C PHE A 147 6.17 4.19 18.21
#